data_69edfcf143fa16b5b90bf7fd71e74688
#
_entry.id   69edfcf143fa16b5b90bf7fd71e74688
#
_cell.length_a   1.000
_cell.length_b   1.000
_cell.length_c   1.000
_cell.angle_alpha   90.00
_cell.angle_beta   90.00
_cell.angle_gamma   90.00
#
_symmetry.space_group_name_H-M   'P 1'
#
loop_
_entity.id
_entity.type
_entity.pdbx_description
1 polymer ?
#
loop_
_entity_poly.entity_id
_entity_poly.type
_entity_poly.pdbx_seq_one_letter_code
_entity_poly.pdbx_strand_id
1 'polypeptide(L)'
;MAKERDNIPVRRFPQFVKENGWNYVNANELFEPIVNKNHNSDLPVLAITQDQGAVPREKIGYNVIVSEKSIAGYKVVEVGDFIISLRSFQGGIEYSYYKGLCSPAYIVLRRKNDTICNDFYRHYFKSWQFIQNLNRNLEGIRDGKMVSYQQFSEILIPYPPFVEQQKIADCLSSIDELIKICNGKLEMLKSQKEGLMQQLLAPINGGVILV
;
A
#
# COMPACT_ATOMS: atom_id res chain seq x y z
N MET A 1 2.44 37.49 -0.14
CA MET A 1 3.26 36.67 0.79
C MET A 1 2.29 35.79 1.56
N ALA A 2 2.03 34.57 1.10
CA ALA A 2 1.24 33.57 1.82
C ALA A 2 2.10 33.00 2.94
N LYS A 3 1.52 32.84 4.11
CA LYS A 3 2.20 32.51 5.35
C LYS A 3 2.82 31.11 5.28
N GLU A 4 4.14 31.01 5.43
CA GLU A 4 4.92 29.78 5.61
C GLU A 4 4.48 28.91 6.81
N ARG A 5 3.40 29.25 7.48
CA ARG A 5 2.90 28.49 8.66
C ARG A 5 1.98 27.33 8.34
N ASP A 6 1.55 27.16 7.11
CA ASP A 6 0.50 26.19 6.77
C ASP A 6 1.00 24.78 6.42
N ASN A 7 2.32 24.56 6.39
CA ASN A 7 2.94 23.28 6.00
C ASN A 7 3.56 22.52 7.19
N ILE A 8 3.17 22.83 8.41
CA ILE A 8 3.65 22.14 9.62
C ILE A 8 2.59 21.10 10.01
N PRO A 9 2.97 19.82 10.18
CA PRO A 9 2.02 18.81 10.63
C PRO A 9 1.52 19.13 12.05
N VAL A 10 0.26 18.78 12.34
CA VAL A 10 -0.39 19.03 13.65
C VAL A 10 0.41 18.42 14.80
N ARG A 11 1.04 17.28 14.57
CA ARG A 11 1.98 16.63 15.50
C ARG A 11 3.30 16.41 14.80
N ARG A 12 4.38 16.75 15.48
CA ARG A 12 5.75 16.62 14.98
C ARG A 12 6.65 16.07 16.08
N PHE A 13 7.61 15.25 15.71
CA PHE A 13 8.60 14.74 16.67
C PHE A 13 9.39 15.89 17.29
N PRO A 14 9.75 15.81 18.60
CA PRO A 14 10.40 16.91 19.32
C PRO A 14 11.64 17.46 18.63
N GLN A 15 12.44 16.61 17.99
CA GLN A 15 13.66 17.01 17.29
C GLN A 15 13.42 17.89 16.06
N PHE A 16 12.23 17.85 15.48
CA PHE A 16 11.89 18.61 14.26
C PHE A 16 10.97 19.81 14.51
N VAL A 17 10.52 20.03 15.75
CA VAL A 17 9.55 21.11 16.07
C VAL A 17 10.07 22.50 15.71
N LYS A 18 11.39 22.70 15.76
CA LYS A 18 12.04 23.98 15.42
C LYS A 18 12.43 24.11 13.96
N GLU A 19 12.30 23.01 13.18
CA GLU A 19 12.59 23.02 11.76
C GLU A 19 11.49 23.73 10.97
N ASN A 20 11.84 24.21 9.78
CA ASN A 20 10.87 24.79 8.85
C ASN A 20 9.72 23.83 8.53
N GLY A 21 8.60 24.38 8.07
CA GLY A 21 7.50 23.59 7.53
C GLY A 21 7.95 22.71 6.35
N TRP A 22 7.15 21.71 6.02
CA TRP A 22 7.46 20.82 4.90
C TRP A 22 7.34 21.54 3.56
N ASN A 23 8.23 21.22 2.65
CA ASN A 23 8.05 21.57 1.25
C ASN A 23 6.94 20.70 0.65
N TYR A 24 6.23 21.24 -0.32
CA TYR A 24 5.29 20.51 -1.16
C TYR A 24 5.75 20.62 -2.60
N VAL A 25 5.83 19.51 -3.27
CA VAL A 25 6.29 19.41 -4.66
C VAL A 25 5.29 18.60 -5.48
N ASN A 26 5.33 18.75 -6.80
CA ASN A 26 4.52 17.90 -7.65
C ASN A 26 4.99 16.45 -7.57
N ALA A 27 4.05 15.50 -7.58
CA ALA A 27 4.37 14.09 -7.42
C ALA A 27 5.33 13.56 -8.50
N ASN A 28 5.32 14.15 -9.70
CA ASN A 28 6.26 13.82 -10.77
C ASN A 28 7.71 14.24 -10.47
N GLU A 29 7.95 15.12 -9.52
CA GLU A 29 9.31 15.47 -9.10
C GLU A 29 9.96 14.34 -8.30
N LEU A 30 9.14 13.57 -7.60
CA LEU A 30 9.59 12.47 -6.73
C LEU A 30 9.44 11.09 -7.36
N PHE A 31 8.41 10.88 -8.18
CA PHE A 31 8.08 9.57 -8.76
C PHE A 31 7.97 9.63 -10.28
N GLU A 32 8.41 8.56 -10.92
CA GLU A 32 8.28 8.37 -12.37
C GLU A 32 7.56 7.08 -12.71
N PRO A 33 6.85 7.03 -13.87
CA PRO A 33 6.19 5.81 -14.31
C PRO A 33 7.21 4.86 -14.94
N ILE A 34 7.14 3.59 -14.53
CA ILE A 34 7.99 2.51 -15.06
C ILE A 34 7.17 1.64 -16.00
N VAL A 35 7.71 1.39 -17.19
CA VAL A 35 7.17 0.45 -18.17
C VAL A 35 8.26 -0.54 -18.53
N ASN A 36 8.42 -1.57 -17.68
CA ASN A 36 9.34 -2.68 -17.96
C ASN A 36 8.53 -3.93 -18.27
N LYS A 37 8.65 -4.45 -19.47
CA LYS A 37 8.03 -5.71 -19.93
C LYS A 37 9.08 -6.78 -20.27
N ASN A 38 10.32 -6.55 -19.88
CA ASN A 38 11.41 -7.49 -20.15
C ASN A 38 11.41 -8.59 -19.07
N HIS A 39 10.67 -9.67 -19.34
CA HIS A 39 10.58 -10.86 -18.50
C HIS A 39 10.23 -12.07 -19.37
N ASN A 40 10.52 -13.27 -18.86
CA ASN A 40 10.22 -14.58 -19.47
C ASN A 40 8.99 -15.28 -18.82
N SER A 41 8.13 -14.52 -18.13
CA SER A 41 6.90 -15.00 -17.48
C SER A 41 7.13 -15.92 -16.26
N ASP A 42 8.33 -15.98 -15.72
CA ASP A 42 8.71 -16.81 -14.55
C ASP A 42 8.48 -16.10 -13.20
N LEU A 43 8.19 -14.81 -13.22
CA LEU A 43 7.90 -14.04 -12.02
C LEU A 43 6.45 -14.24 -11.57
N PRO A 44 6.17 -14.22 -10.24
CA PRO A 44 4.82 -14.37 -9.73
C PRO A 44 3.92 -13.22 -10.20
N VAL A 45 2.69 -13.55 -10.58
CA VAL A 45 1.68 -12.52 -10.88
C VAL A 45 1.14 -11.94 -9.58
N LEU A 46 1.20 -10.62 -9.46
CA LEU A 46 0.74 -9.90 -8.29
C LEU A 46 -0.75 -9.56 -8.39
N ALA A 47 -1.45 -9.79 -7.30
CA ALA A 47 -2.74 -9.17 -7.04
C ALA A 47 -2.50 -7.83 -6.35
N ILE A 48 -3.24 -6.81 -6.76
CA ILE A 48 -3.15 -5.48 -6.17
C ILE A 48 -4.36 -5.31 -5.25
N THR A 49 -4.11 -5.42 -3.96
CA THR A 49 -5.13 -5.39 -2.89
C THR A 49 -5.03 -4.10 -2.09
N GLN A 50 -6.17 -3.63 -1.54
CA GLN A 50 -6.19 -2.37 -0.78
C GLN A 50 -5.63 -2.50 0.64
N ASP A 51 -5.63 -3.71 1.18
CA ASP A 51 -5.24 -4.04 2.55
C ASP A 51 -3.81 -4.58 2.68
N GLN A 52 -3.33 -5.34 1.66
CA GLN A 52 -2.02 -6.00 1.71
C GLN A 52 -1.04 -5.45 0.66
N GLY A 53 -1.47 -4.46 -0.16
CA GLY A 53 -0.67 -3.95 -1.25
C GLY A 53 -0.56 -4.93 -2.42
N ALA A 54 0.58 -4.94 -3.09
CA ALA A 54 0.86 -5.88 -4.17
C ALA A 54 1.42 -7.18 -3.59
N VAL A 55 0.67 -8.27 -3.70
CA VAL A 55 1.02 -9.60 -3.18
C VAL A 55 0.91 -10.67 -4.25
N PRO A 56 1.75 -11.72 -4.23
CA PRO A 56 1.58 -12.88 -5.11
C PRO A 56 0.19 -13.47 -4.98
N ARG A 57 -0.48 -13.72 -6.10
CA ARG A 57 -1.86 -14.27 -6.13
C ARG A 57 -2.01 -15.56 -5.35
N GLU A 58 -1.00 -16.39 -5.38
CA GLU A 58 -0.95 -17.67 -4.66
C GLU A 58 -1.12 -17.51 -3.15
N LYS A 59 -0.61 -16.39 -2.58
CA LYS A 59 -0.69 -16.12 -1.13
C LYS A 59 -2.08 -15.74 -0.63
N ILE A 60 -2.97 -15.31 -1.53
CA ILE A 60 -4.33 -14.90 -1.17
C ILE A 60 -5.40 -15.86 -1.70
N GLY A 61 -4.99 -17.06 -2.16
CA GLY A 61 -5.92 -18.07 -2.66
C GLY A 61 -6.62 -17.68 -3.96
N TYR A 62 -6.11 -16.70 -4.69
CA TYR A 62 -6.73 -16.18 -5.91
C TYR A 62 -6.24 -16.97 -7.13
N ASN A 63 -6.89 -18.09 -7.42
CA ASN A 63 -6.56 -18.97 -8.55
C ASN A 63 -7.22 -18.49 -9.85
N VAL A 64 -6.82 -17.34 -10.38
CA VAL A 64 -7.17 -16.99 -11.76
C VAL A 64 -6.09 -17.52 -12.69
N ILE A 65 -6.45 -18.49 -13.51
CA ILE A 65 -5.60 -18.98 -14.59
C ILE A 65 -5.48 -17.85 -15.63
N VAL A 66 -4.33 -17.20 -15.66
CA VAL A 66 -3.99 -16.23 -16.71
C VAL A 66 -3.27 -16.99 -17.81
N SER A 67 -3.74 -16.85 -19.07
CA SER A 67 -3.05 -17.50 -20.19
C SER A 67 -1.64 -16.92 -20.37
N GLU A 68 -0.67 -17.74 -20.75
CA GLU A 68 0.72 -17.31 -21.00
C GLU A 68 0.81 -16.14 -21.99
N LYS A 69 -0.05 -16.14 -23.02
CA LYS A 69 -0.14 -15.03 -23.99
C LYS A 69 -0.53 -13.70 -23.34
N SER A 70 -1.33 -13.72 -22.27
CA SER A 70 -1.73 -12.51 -21.53
C SER A 70 -0.60 -12.00 -20.66
N ILE A 71 0.18 -12.91 -20.06
CA ILE A 71 1.28 -12.58 -19.15
C ILE A 71 2.42 -11.86 -19.89
N ALA A 72 2.69 -12.21 -21.14
CA ALA A 72 3.75 -11.57 -21.96
C ALA A 72 3.62 -10.03 -22.04
N GLY A 73 2.40 -9.49 -21.89
CA GLY A 73 2.13 -8.05 -21.88
C GLY A 73 2.26 -7.39 -20.50
N TYR A 74 2.50 -8.15 -19.45
CA TYR A 74 2.52 -7.64 -18.09
C TYR A 74 3.78 -6.80 -17.83
N LYS A 75 3.72 -5.97 -16.78
CA LYS A 75 4.83 -5.11 -16.37
C LYS A 75 5.53 -5.71 -15.17
N VAL A 76 6.86 -5.63 -15.18
CA VAL A 76 7.69 -6.00 -14.01
C VAL A 76 7.53 -4.92 -12.95
N VAL A 77 7.28 -5.37 -11.73
CA VAL A 77 7.22 -4.58 -10.50
C VAL A 77 8.39 -5.02 -9.63
N GLU A 78 9.17 -4.09 -9.14
CA GLU A 78 10.23 -4.34 -8.17
C GLU A 78 9.74 -4.09 -6.74
N VAL A 79 10.47 -4.63 -5.77
CA VAL A 79 10.23 -4.28 -4.36
C VAL A 79 10.46 -2.78 -4.16
N GLY A 80 9.52 -2.11 -3.53
CA GLY A 80 9.60 -0.66 -3.33
C GLY A 80 8.86 0.18 -4.38
N ASP A 81 8.38 -0.42 -5.45
CA ASP A 81 7.52 0.27 -6.41
C ASP A 81 6.12 0.51 -5.83
N PHE A 82 5.47 1.53 -6.38
CA PHE A 82 4.07 1.86 -6.08
C PHE A 82 3.21 1.56 -7.30
N ILE A 83 1.94 1.22 -7.07
CA ILE A 83 1.05 0.81 -8.14
C ILE A 83 -0.26 1.58 -8.06
N ILE A 84 -0.55 2.35 -9.12
CA ILE A 84 -1.88 2.92 -9.33
C ILE A 84 -2.72 1.86 -10.00
N SER A 85 -3.72 1.36 -9.28
CA SER A 85 -4.68 0.36 -9.74
C SER A 85 -6.00 1.00 -10.15
N LEU A 86 -6.92 0.19 -10.68
CA LEU A 86 -8.27 0.65 -11.02
C LEU A 86 -9.10 1.14 -9.81
N ARG A 87 -8.65 0.83 -8.59
CA ARG A 87 -9.33 1.22 -7.34
C ARG A 87 -8.55 2.23 -6.49
N SER A 88 -7.46 2.78 -7.02
CA SER A 88 -6.63 3.73 -6.25
C SER A 88 -7.39 4.98 -5.82
N PHE A 89 -8.46 5.34 -6.52
CA PHE A 89 -9.35 6.44 -6.12
C PHE A 89 -10.12 6.15 -4.82
N GLN A 90 -10.27 4.88 -4.42
CA GLN A 90 -10.95 4.47 -3.17
C GLN A 90 -9.97 4.25 -2.02
N GLY A 91 -8.88 3.55 -2.28
CA GLY A 91 -7.97 3.05 -1.25
C GLY A 91 -6.53 3.58 -1.33
N GLY A 92 -6.27 4.57 -2.18
CA GLY A 92 -4.92 5.11 -2.38
C GLY A 92 -4.06 4.25 -3.31
N ILE A 93 -2.76 4.53 -3.31
CA ILE A 93 -1.78 3.85 -4.16
C ILE A 93 -1.16 2.69 -3.38
N GLU A 94 -0.98 1.55 -4.04
CA GLU A 94 -0.49 0.33 -3.42
C GLU A 94 1.03 0.24 -3.46
N TYR A 95 1.62 -0.27 -2.39
CA TYR A 95 3.07 -0.53 -2.28
C TYR A 95 3.38 -1.99 -2.62
N SER A 96 4.52 -2.24 -3.26
CA SER A 96 4.95 -3.60 -3.56
C SER A 96 6.06 -4.07 -2.63
N TYR A 97 5.75 -5.11 -1.85
CA TYR A 97 6.72 -5.86 -1.06
C TYR A 97 7.38 -7.00 -1.82
N TYR A 98 6.94 -7.25 -3.05
CA TYR A 98 7.37 -8.39 -3.86
C TYR A 98 7.77 -7.93 -5.25
N LYS A 99 8.81 -8.56 -5.78
CA LYS A 99 9.08 -8.53 -7.21
C LYS A 99 8.11 -9.46 -7.92
N GLY A 100 7.52 -9.00 -9.03
CA GLY A 100 6.54 -9.78 -9.75
C GLY A 100 5.98 -9.06 -10.97
N LEU A 101 4.88 -9.56 -11.48
CA LEU A 101 4.22 -9.06 -12.69
C LEU A 101 2.85 -8.47 -12.36
N CYS A 102 2.54 -7.31 -12.91
CA CYS A 102 1.21 -6.71 -12.79
C CYS A 102 0.57 -6.46 -14.16
N SER A 103 -0.75 -6.31 -14.17
CA SER A 103 -1.52 -6.01 -15.38
C SER A 103 -0.99 -4.77 -16.11
N PRO A 104 -0.97 -4.77 -17.45
CA PRO A 104 -0.58 -3.59 -18.24
C PRO A 104 -1.50 -2.39 -18.01
N ALA A 105 -2.72 -2.59 -17.53
CA ALA A 105 -3.66 -1.53 -17.17
C ALA A 105 -3.21 -0.70 -15.95
N TYR A 106 -2.33 -1.21 -15.11
CA TYR A 106 -1.85 -0.51 -13.92
C TYR A 106 -0.64 0.36 -14.24
N ILE A 107 -0.45 1.41 -13.46
CA ILE A 107 0.71 2.29 -13.56
C ILE A 107 1.66 1.93 -12.43
N VAL A 108 2.89 1.57 -12.78
CA VAL A 108 3.96 1.31 -11.82
C VAL A 108 4.74 2.61 -11.65
N LEU A 109 4.93 3.04 -10.42
CA LEU A 109 5.68 4.24 -10.06
C LEU A 109 6.93 3.85 -9.27
N ARG A 110 8.04 4.49 -9.59
CA ARG A 110 9.30 4.33 -8.85
C ARG A 110 9.80 5.67 -8.38
N ARG A 111 10.42 5.70 -7.18
CA ARG A 111 11.11 6.89 -6.68
C ARG A 111 12.28 7.25 -7.60
N LYS A 112 12.51 8.54 -7.80
CA LYS A 112 13.57 9.03 -8.68
C LYS A 112 14.96 9.05 -8.06
N ASN A 113 15.04 9.11 -6.72
CA ASN A 113 16.32 9.18 -6.01
C ASN A 113 16.21 8.64 -4.57
N ASP A 114 17.35 8.56 -3.89
CA ASP A 114 17.45 7.98 -2.55
C ASP A 114 17.08 8.93 -1.41
N THR A 115 16.75 10.19 -1.68
CA THR A 115 16.22 11.13 -0.68
C THR A 115 14.72 10.96 -0.46
N ILE A 116 14.11 10.01 -1.15
CA ILE A 116 12.70 9.66 -1.06
C ILE A 116 12.57 8.36 -0.27
N CYS A 117 11.97 8.43 0.91
CA CYS A 117 11.72 7.27 1.76
C CYS A 117 10.44 6.56 1.31
N ASN A 118 10.56 5.39 0.69
CA ASN A 118 9.40 4.63 0.22
C ASN A 118 8.43 4.29 1.36
N ASP A 119 8.94 3.97 2.56
CA ASP A 119 8.10 3.65 3.70
C ASP A 119 7.28 4.84 4.20
N PHE A 120 7.78 6.07 4.08
CA PHE A 120 7.01 7.27 4.34
C PHE A 120 5.85 7.40 3.33
N TYR A 121 6.14 7.26 2.04
CA TYR A 121 5.12 7.43 1.01
C TYR A 121 4.11 6.28 0.96
N ARG A 122 4.46 5.05 1.37
CA ARG A 122 3.47 3.96 1.46
C ARG A 122 2.38 4.26 2.50
N HIS A 123 2.71 4.97 3.60
CA HIS A 123 1.73 5.45 4.56
C HIS A 123 0.99 6.69 4.04
N TYR A 124 1.73 7.65 3.47
CA TYR A 124 1.15 8.87 2.96
C TYR A 124 0.10 8.61 1.85
N PHE A 125 0.40 7.73 0.90
CA PHE A 125 -0.51 7.39 -0.19
C PHE A 125 -1.76 6.62 0.26
N LYS A 126 -1.81 6.15 1.48
CA LYS A 126 -2.98 5.57 2.14
C LYS A 126 -3.72 6.56 3.03
N SER A 127 -3.20 7.75 3.21
CA SER A 127 -3.84 8.76 4.05
C SER A 127 -5.13 9.28 3.41
N TRP A 128 -6.11 9.57 4.27
CA TRP A 128 -7.37 10.15 3.83
C TRP A 128 -7.17 11.43 3.01
N GLN A 129 -6.24 12.30 3.45
CA GLN A 129 -5.97 13.57 2.76
C GLN A 129 -5.44 13.35 1.34
N PHE A 130 -4.51 12.39 1.14
CA PHE A 130 -4.02 12.06 -0.19
C PHE A 130 -5.13 11.50 -1.09
N ILE A 131 -5.95 10.58 -0.57
CA ILE A 131 -7.06 9.99 -1.31
C ILE A 131 -8.07 11.06 -1.72
N GLN A 132 -8.38 12.04 -0.86
CA GLN A 132 -9.24 13.17 -1.22
C GLN A 132 -8.62 14.04 -2.32
N ASN A 133 -7.33 14.35 -2.24
CA ASN A 133 -6.64 15.12 -3.27
C ASN A 133 -6.61 14.37 -4.60
N LEU A 134 -6.40 13.06 -4.57
CA LEU A 134 -6.45 12.21 -5.75
C LEU A 134 -7.84 12.25 -6.40
N ASN A 135 -8.90 12.20 -5.60
CA ASN A 135 -10.29 12.25 -6.09
C ASN A 135 -10.69 13.60 -6.68
N ARG A 136 -10.22 14.72 -6.11
CA ARG A 136 -10.51 16.07 -6.65
C ARG A 136 -10.01 16.20 -8.09
N ASN A 137 -8.87 15.62 -8.40
CA ASN A 137 -8.32 15.64 -9.75
C ASN A 137 -9.07 14.71 -10.73
N LEU A 138 -10.01 13.89 -10.22
CA LEU A 138 -10.87 13.01 -11.03
C LEU A 138 -12.25 13.60 -11.31
N GLU A 139 -12.63 14.71 -10.67
CA GLU A 139 -13.92 15.37 -10.88
C GLU A 139 -13.99 15.92 -12.30
N GLY A 140 -14.95 15.42 -13.09
CA GLY A 140 -15.16 15.80 -14.49
C GLY A 140 -14.96 14.69 -15.52
N ILE A 141 -14.48 13.51 -15.14
CA ILE A 141 -14.32 12.37 -16.05
C ILE A 141 -15.61 11.53 -16.06
N ARG A 142 -16.29 11.52 -17.22
CA ARG A 142 -17.59 10.84 -17.38
C ARG A 142 -17.50 9.30 -17.41
N ASP A 143 -16.36 8.72 -17.78
CA ASP A 143 -16.21 7.28 -17.97
C ASP A 143 -14.97 6.74 -17.25
N GLY A 144 -15.23 5.88 -16.24
CA GLY A 144 -14.22 5.05 -15.58
C GLY A 144 -13.21 5.84 -14.73
N LYS A 145 -13.40 5.87 -13.43
CA LYS A 145 -12.55 6.56 -12.44
C LYS A 145 -11.15 5.92 -12.31
N MET A 146 -10.42 5.78 -13.41
CA MET A 146 -9.03 5.32 -13.35
C MET A 146 -8.10 6.53 -13.25
N VAL A 147 -7.27 6.54 -12.22
CA VAL A 147 -6.26 7.58 -12.04
C VAL A 147 -5.17 7.42 -13.10
N SER A 148 -4.97 8.43 -13.95
CA SER A 148 -3.86 8.48 -14.90
C SER A 148 -2.57 8.95 -14.22
N TYR A 149 -1.41 8.68 -14.86
CA TYR A 149 -0.15 9.25 -14.38
C TYR A 149 -0.16 10.78 -14.42
N GLN A 150 -0.76 11.39 -15.43
CA GLN A 150 -0.84 12.84 -15.53
C GLN A 150 -1.58 13.43 -14.32
N GLN A 151 -2.72 12.88 -13.94
CA GLN A 151 -3.48 13.34 -12.77
C GLN A 151 -2.69 13.16 -11.46
N PHE A 152 -1.99 12.03 -11.30
CA PHE A 152 -1.08 11.83 -10.18
C PHE A 152 0.06 12.84 -10.17
N SER A 153 0.67 13.09 -11.32
CA SER A 153 1.86 13.92 -11.48
C SER A 153 1.68 15.37 -11.03
N GLU A 154 0.46 15.88 -11.12
CA GLU A 154 0.08 17.25 -10.78
C GLU A 154 -0.31 17.44 -9.30
N ILE A 155 -0.42 16.34 -8.53
CA ILE A 155 -0.75 16.42 -7.10
C ILE A 155 0.45 16.96 -6.34
N LEU A 156 0.21 17.99 -5.53
CA LEU A 156 1.20 18.46 -4.56
C LEU A 156 1.26 17.50 -3.37
N ILE A 157 2.43 16.91 -3.16
CA ILE A 157 2.70 15.97 -2.06
C ILE A 157 3.77 16.51 -1.13
N PRO A 158 3.73 16.20 0.17
CA PRO A 158 4.72 16.68 1.12
C PRO A 158 6.08 16.05 0.86
N TYR A 159 7.12 16.87 1.00
CA TYR A 159 8.51 16.46 0.88
C TYR A 159 9.32 16.93 2.08
N PRO A 160 9.16 16.29 3.25
CA PRO A 160 9.96 16.56 4.42
C PRO A 160 11.44 16.20 4.20
N PRO A 161 12.36 16.71 5.03
CA PRO A 161 13.73 16.21 5.07
C PRO A 161 13.77 14.69 5.24
N PHE A 162 14.71 14.01 4.58
CA PHE A 162 14.77 12.53 4.55
C PHE A 162 14.79 11.90 5.95
N VAL A 163 15.52 12.49 6.90
CA VAL A 163 15.58 12.00 8.28
C VAL A 163 14.22 12.08 8.98
N GLU A 164 13.40 13.10 8.67
CA GLU A 164 12.04 13.21 9.20
C GLU A 164 11.11 12.21 8.52
N GLN A 165 11.24 12.00 7.20
CA GLN A 165 10.50 10.95 6.49
C GLN A 165 10.76 9.58 7.13
N GLN A 166 12.03 9.22 7.36
CA GLN A 166 12.37 7.95 8.02
C GLN A 166 11.77 7.84 9.42
N LYS A 167 11.91 8.89 10.24
CA LYS A 167 11.38 8.86 11.61
C LYS A 167 9.87 8.65 11.67
N ILE A 168 9.14 9.26 10.74
CA ILE A 168 7.68 9.07 10.61
C ILE A 168 7.39 7.64 10.14
N ALA A 169 8.11 7.17 9.13
CA ALA A 169 7.96 5.82 8.60
C ALA A 169 8.21 4.74 9.65
N ASP A 170 9.29 4.87 10.43
CA ASP A 170 9.63 3.93 11.50
C ASP A 170 8.54 3.86 12.58
N CYS A 171 8.02 5.03 12.97
CA CYS A 171 6.94 5.10 13.96
C CYS A 171 5.66 4.40 13.46
N LEU A 172 5.23 4.71 12.23
CA LEU A 172 4.02 4.12 11.66
C LEU A 172 4.19 2.63 11.39
N SER A 173 5.36 2.21 10.89
CA SER A 173 5.67 0.80 10.65
C SER A 173 5.71 -0.02 11.95
N SER A 174 6.19 0.56 13.04
CA SER A 174 6.15 -0.08 14.36
C SER A 174 4.72 -0.33 14.84
N ILE A 175 3.81 0.59 14.54
CA ILE A 175 2.38 0.42 14.86
C ILE A 175 1.75 -0.66 13.98
N ASP A 176 2.08 -0.68 12.67
CA ASP A 176 1.61 -1.74 11.76
C ASP A 176 2.04 -3.13 12.24
N GLU A 177 3.29 -3.27 12.71
CA GLU A 177 3.79 -4.54 13.24
C GLU A 177 3.05 -4.95 14.52
N LEU A 178 2.77 -4.02 15.43
CA LEU A 178 1.95 -4.28 16.62
C LEU A 178 0.53 -4.73 16.24
N ILE A 179 -0.10 -4.07 15.27
CA ILE A 179 -1.42 -4.45 14.77
C ILE A 179 -1.38 -5.87 14.21
N LYS A 180 -0.36 -6.21 13.43
CA LYS A 180 -0.18 -7.57 12.87
C LYS A 180 -0.04 -8.62 13.95
N ILE A 181 0.78 -8.36 14.97
CA ILE A 181 0.96 -9.27 16.13
C ILE A 181 -0.36 -9.45 16.88
N CYS A 182 -1.09 -8.36 17.16
CA CYS A 182 -2.37 -8.41 17.85
C CYS A 182 -3.43 -9.18 17.06
N ASN A 183 -3.50 -8.98 15.74
CA ASN A 183 -4.40 -9.74 14.86
C ASN A 183 -4.05 -11.23 14.85
N GLY A 184 -2.78 -11.59 14.76
CA GLY A 184 -2.34 -12.99 14.88
C GLY A 184 -2.76 -13.63 16.19
N LYS A 185 -2.58 -12.92 17.31
CA LYS A 185 -3.03 -13.40 18.63
C LYS A 185 -4.55 -13.56 18.70
N LEU A 186 -5.29 -12.64 18.11
CA LEU A 186 -6.76 -12.71 18.05
C LEU A 186 -7.22 -13.95 17.29
N GLU A 187 -6.61 -14.26 16.14
CA GLU A 187 -6.97 -15.45 15.36
C GLU A 187 -6.62 -16.74 16.10
N MET A 188 -5.48 -16.80 16.79
CA MET A 188 -5.13 -17.92 17.66
C MET A 188 -6.17 -18.15 18.77
N LEU A 189 -6.61 -17.08 19.44
CA LEU A 189 -7.64 -17.16 20.50
C LEU A 189 -9.00 -17.58 19.95
N LYS A 190 -9.38 -17.12 18.77
CA LYS A 190 -10.61 -17.58 18.08
C LYS A 190 -10.55 -19.08 17.80
N SER A 191 -9.46 -19.57 17.22
CA SER A 191 -9.26 -20.99 16.94
C SER A 191 -9.28 -21.85 18.21
N GLN A 192 -8.63 -21.37 19.28
CA GLN A 192 -8.64 -22.07 20.57
C GLN A 192 -10.08 -22.13 21.17
N LYS A 193 -10.83 -21.01 21.10
CA LYS A 193 -12.21 -20.99 21.53
C LYS A 193 -13.06 -22.01 20.76
N GLU A 194 -12.95 -22.03 19.43
CA GLU A 194 -13.66 -22.98 18.59
C GLU A 194 -13.33 -24.44 18.96
N GLY A 195 -12.04 -24.75 19.13
CA GLY A 195 -11.61 -26.07 19.57
C GLY A 195 -12.19 -26.48 20.92
N LEU A 196 -12.20 -25.56 21.89
CA LEU A 196 -12.83 -25.81 23.21
C LEU A 196 -14.35 -25.98 23.10
N MET A 197 -15.02 -25.19 22.28
CA MET A 197 -16.47 -25.34 22.06
C MET A 197 -16.79 -26.71 21.48
N GLN A 198 -16.03 -27.19 20.51
CA GLN A 198 -16.19 -28.54 19.93
C GLN A 198 -15.98 -29.63 20.97
N GLN A 199 -15.01 -29.47 21.87
CA GLN A 199 -14.72 -30.47 22.91
C GLN A 199 -15.71 -30.48 24.06
N LEU A 200 -16.15 -29.29 24.50
CA LEU A 200 -17.03 -29.15 25.67
C LEU A 200 -18.52 -29.22 25.38
N LEU A 201 -18.93 -28.86 24.15
CA LEU A 201 -20.33 -28.77 23.75
C LEU A 201 -20.74 -29.84 22.71
N ALA A 202 -19.80 -30.69 22.26
CA ALA A 202 -20.12 -31.77 21.33
C ALA A 202 -21.09 -32.77 22.01
N PRO A 203 -22.10 -33.29 21.33
CA PRO A 203 -22.99 -34.29 21.88
C PRO A 203 -22.18 -35.55 22.24
N ILE A 204 -22.42 -36.08 23.44
CA ILE A 204 -21.77 -37.29 23.96
C ILE A 204 -22.26 -38.49 23.12
N ASN A 205 -21.50 -38.87 22.10
CA ASN A 205 -21.69 -40.15 21.45
C ASN A 205 -21.06 -41.22 22.36
N GLY A 206 -21.84 -41.76 23.34
CA GLY A 206 -21.63 -43.00 24.03
C GLY A 206 -20.26 -43.23 24.69
N GLY A 207 -19.83 -42.35 25.60
CA GLY A 207 -18.67 -42.58 26.43
C GLY A 207 -18.29 -41.36 27.26
N VAL A 208 -18.53 -41.40 28.56
CA VAL A 208 -18.06 -40.38 29.51
C VAL A 208 -16.54 -40.45 29.57
N ILE A 209 -15.83 -39.52 29.00
CA ILE A 209 -14.42 -39.29 29.35
C ILE A 209 -14.43 -38.41 30.60
N LEU A 210 -14.26 -39.01 31.74
CA LEU A 210 -13.94 -38.30 32.97
C LEU A 210 -12.56 -37.65 32.86
N VAL A 211 -12.54 -36.32 32.97
CA VAL A 211 -11.29 -35.54 33.11
C VAL A 211 -10.92 -35.52 34.57
#